data_91f44f3fa03bd22252779f8c8cc93295
#
_entry.id   91f44f3fa03bd22252779f8c8cc93295
#
_cell.length_a   1.000
_cell.length_b   1.000
_cell.length_c   1.000
_cell.angle_alpha   90.00
_cell.angle_beta   90.00
_cell.angle_gamma   90.00
#
_symmetry.space_group_name_H-M   'P 1'
#
loop_
_entity.id
_entity.type
_entity.pdbx_description
1 polymer ?
#
loop_
_entity_poly.entity_id
_entity_poly.type
_entity_poly.pdbx_seq_one_letter_code
_entity_poly.pdbx_strand_id
1 'polypeptide(L)'
;MNQIPLTSSPGTLSGEMLYRILGRTGERISAIGLSGFHIGKPSRTDDDSIRLIRTAIDRGMTFMDNSWDYNDGQSEVRMGKALKHGYRQKVFLMTKIDGRTKEIAARQIETSLERLQTDHIDLLQHHEVIRFDDPDRIFARGAPRKPLSKPNRLERFATPDSLAIKIRRCTFTC
;
A
#
# COMPACT_ATOMS: atom_id res chain seq x y z
N MET A 1 -13.06 26.97 -15.53
CA MET A 1 -12.88 25.87 -14.54
C MET A 1 -13.77 24.70 -14.97
N ASN A 2 -13.19 23.71 -15.63
CA ASN A 2 -13.94 22.51 -16.01
C ASN A 2 -14.06 21.61 -14.77
N GLN A 3 -15.25 21.53 -14.20
CA GLN A 3 -15.57 20.54 -13.20
C GLN A 3 -15.52 19.16 -13.87
N ILE A 4 -14.56 18.33 -13.48
CA ILE A 4 -14.53 16.91 -13.85
C ILE A 4 -15.71 16.26 -13.12
N PRO A 5 -16.71 15.71 -13.83
CA PRO A 5 -17.81 15.04 -13.17
C PRO A 5 -17.26 13.84 -12.39
N LEU A 6 -17.48 13.81 -11.07
CA LEU A 6 -17.26 12.67 -10.21
C LEU A 6 -18.32 11.62 -10.53
N THR A 7 -18.19 10.94 -11.66
CA THR A 7 -18.98 9.75 -11.93
C THR A 7 -18.40 8.62 -11.10
N SER A 8 -18.94 8.43 -9.89
CA SER A 8 -18.67 7.22 -9.13
C SER A 8 -19.17 6.03 -9.93
N SER A 9 -18.28 5.19 -10.43
CA SER A 9 -18.67 3.92 -11.03
C SER A 9 -19.51 3.14 -10.04
N PRO A 10 -20.68 2.59 -10.43
CA PRO A 10 -21.48 1.77 -9.54
C PRO A 10 -20.64 0.59 -9.06
N GLY A 11 -20.70 0.30 -7.76
CA GLY A 11 -20.00 -0.84 -7.19
C GLY A 11 -20.63 -2.15 -7.65
N THR A 12 -19.82 -3.21 -7.72
CA THR A 12 -20.30 -4.56 -8.01
C THR A 12 -20.34 -5.36 -6.73
N LEU A 13 -21.51 -5.91 -6.39
CA LEU A 13 -21.69 -6.82 -5.26
C LEU A 13 -21.22 -8.22 -5.67
N SER A 14 -20.42 -8.86 -4.83
CA SER A 14 -20.01 -10.26 -4.99
C SER A 14 -20.11 -10.94 -3.62
N GLY A 15 -21.09 -11.83 -3.46
CA GLY A 15 -21.50 -12.28 -2.14
C GLY A 15 -22.05 -11.09 -1.33
N GLU A 16 -21.57 -10.93 -0.10
CA GLU A 16 -21.92 -9.82 0.79
C GLU A 16 -20.96 -8.61 0.66
N MET A 17 -19.88 -8.73 -0.15
CA MET A 17 -18.86 -7.69 -0.29
C MET A 17 -19.13 -6.81 -1.52
N LEU A 18 -19.18 -5.51 -1.28
CA LEU A 18 -19.22 -4.51 -2.35
C LEU A 18 -17.79 -4.20 -2.83
N TYR A 19 -17.58 -4.21 -4.14
CA TYR A 19 -16.31 -3.84 -4.77
C TYR A 19 -16.46 -2.59 -5.62
N ARG A 20 -15.37 -1.81 -5.70
CA ARG A 20 -15.30 -0.61 -6.53
C ARG A 20 -13.97 -0.55 -7.28
N ILE A 21 -13.97 0.14 -8.38
CA ILE A 21 -12.73 0.50 -9.08
C ILE A 21 -12.07 1.66 -8.32
N LEU A 22 -10.79 1.51 -7.99
CA LEU A 22 -10.00 2.53 -7.31
C LEU A 22 -9.63 3.66 -8.28
N GLY A 23 -10.42 4.70 -8.28
CA GLY A 23 -10.21 5.86 -9.15
C GLY A 23 -10.06 5.47 -10.63
N ARG A 24 -8.93 5.88 -11.26
CA ARG A 24 -8.61 5.58 -12.66
C ARG A 24 -7.62 4.42 -12.84
N THR A 25 -7.31 3.71 -11.77
CA THR A 25 -6.26 2.65 -11.79
C THR A 25 -6.71 1.39 -12.53
N GLY A 26 -8.01 1.16 -12.65
CA GLY A 26 -8.58 -0.10 -13.14
C GLY A 26 -8.59 -1.21 -12.09
N GLU A 27 -7.95 -1.02 -10.93
CA GLU A 27 -7.90 -2.01 -9.84
C GLU A 27 -9.25 -2.11 -9.13
N ARG A 28 -9.79 -3.32 -9.04
CA ARG A 28 -11.05 -3.62 -8.35
C ARG A 28 -10.75 -4.02 -6.91
N ILE A 29 -11.16 -3.21 -5.95
CA ILE A 29 -10.93 -3.44 -4.53
C ILE A 29 -12.26 -3.51 -3.76
N SER A 30 -12.25 -4.15 -2.58
CA SER A 30 -13.38 -4.11 -1.67
C SER A 30 -13.63 -2.68 -1.18
N ALA A 31 -14.90 -2.29 -1.09
CA ALA A 31 -15.29 -0.94 -0.63
C ALA A 31 -14.93 -0.70 0.85
N ILE A 32 -14.70 -1.78 1.60
CA ILE A 32 -14.21 -1.76 2.98
C ILE A 32 -12.78 -2.32 2.97
N GLY A 33 -11.87 -1.64 3.65
CA GLY A 33 -10.48 -2.06 3.84
C GLY A 33 -10.15 -2.42 5.28
N LEU A 34 -9.12 -3.23 5.47
CA LEU A 34 -8.59 -3.57 6.79
C LEU A 34 -7.39 -2.70 7.11
N SER A 35 -7.52 -1.86 8.16
CA SER A 35 -6.42 -1.03 8.66
C SER A 35 -5.44 -1.84 9.50
N GLY A 36 -4.14 -1.62 9.25
CA GLY A 36 -3.04 -2.26 9.96
C GLY A 36 -2.83 -1.75 11.39
N PHE A 37 -3.23 -0.52 11.72
CA PHE A 37 -2.87 0.09 13.00
C PHE A 37 -3.26 -0.77 14.22
N HIS A 38 -4.50 -1.26 14.26
CA HIS A 38 -4.98 -2.07 15.39
C HIS A 38 -4.42 -3.51 15.39
N ILE A 39 -3.94 -4.00 14.26
CA ILE A 39 -3.34 -5.33 14.11
C ILE A 39 -1.97 -5.37 14.82
N GLY A 40 -1.19 -4.29 14.72
CA GLY A 40 0.15 -4.20 15.30
C GLY A 40 0.20 -3.97 16.81
N LYS A 41 -0.92 -3.65 17.47
CA LYS A 41 -0.93 -3.30 18.90
C LYS A 41 -0.32 -4.39 19.78
N PRO A 42 0.47 -4.02 20.83
CA PRO A 42 1.06 -4.98 21.77
C PRO A 42 0.04 -5.86 22.51
N SER A 43 -1.20 -5.37 22.67
CA SER A 43 -2.29 -6.12 23.30
C SER A 43 -2.83 -7.29 22.46
N ARG A 44 -2.40 -7.44 21.22
CA ARG A 44 -2.78 -8.56 20.35
C ARG A 44 -1.63 -9.55 20.19
N THR A 45 -1.96 -10.82 20.08
CA THR A 45 -1.00 -11.86 19.68
C THR A 45 -0.83 -11.87 18.16
N ASP A 46 0.25 -12.48 17.69
CA ASP A 46 0.46 -12.70 16.26
C ASP A 46 -0.63 -13.61 15.69
N ASP A 47 -0.99 -14.67 16.40
CA ASP A 47 -1.99 -15.66 15.94
C ASP A 47 -3.37 -15.02 15.81
N ASP A 48 -3.78 -14.18 16.76
CA ASP A 48 -5.06 -13.45 16.68
C ASP A 48 -5.08 -12.48 15.49
N SER A 49 -3.97 -11.80 15.25
CA SER A 49 -3.84 -10.85 14.15
C SER A 49 -3.87 -11.59 12.80
N ILE A 50 -3.13 -12.68 12.66
CA ILE A 50 -3.10 -13.50 11.45
C ILE A 50 -4.49 -14.08 11.16
N ARG A 51 -5.16 -14.64 12.19
CA ARG A 51 -6.51 -15.18 12.07
C ARG A 51 -7.50 -14.12 11.63
N LEU A 52 -7.46 -12.93 12.23
CA LEU A 52 -8.33 -11.80 11.87
C LEU A 52 -8.13 -11.37 10.41
N ILE A 53 -6.88 -11.19 9.97
CA ILE A 53 -6.56 -10.78 8.61
C ILE A 53 -7.06 -11.82 7.61
N ARG A 54 -6.74 -13.10 7.84
CA ARG A 54 -7.16 -14.20 6.93
C ARG A 54 -8.68 -14.34 6.87
N THR A 55 -9.36 -14.25 8.02
CA THR A 55 -10.84 -14.28 8.07
C THR A 55 -11.43 -13.13 7.26
N ALA A 56 -10.87 -11.92 7.35
CA ALA A 56 -11.33 -10.78 6.56
C ALA A 56 -11.16 -11.03 5.05
N ILE A 57 -10.01 -11.57 4.64
CA ILE A 57 -9.73 -11.91 3.24
C ILE A 57 -10.68 -13.00 2.73
N ASP A 58 -10.88 -14.06 3.50
CA ASP A 58 -11.76 -15.19 3.12
C ASP A 58 -13.23 -14.77 3.03
N ARG A 59 -13.62 -13.67 3.71
CA ARG A 59 -14.93 -13.00 3.57
C ARG A 59 -14.98 -11.95 2.45
N GLY A 60 -13.94 -11.91 1.59
CA GLY A 60 -13.93 -11.05 0.40
C GLY A 60 -13.31 -9.67 0.58
N MET A 61 -12.72 -9.34 1.73
CA MET A 61 -12.00 -8.09 1.88
C MET A 61 -10.67 -8.17 1.15
N THR A 62 -10.46 -7.28 0.17
CA THR A 62 -9.24 -7.28 -0.66
C THR A 62 -8.34 -6.08 -0.40
N PHE A 63 -8.82 -5.02 0.23
CA PHE A 63 -8.03 -3.81 0.45
C PHE A 63 -7.38 -3.84 1.84
N MET A 64 -6.04 -3.92 1.87
CA MET A 64 -5.22 -3.92 3.08
C MET A 64 -4.45 -2.62 3.17
N ASP A 65 -4.70 -1.84 4.23
CA ASP A 65 -4.08 -0.53 4.48
C ASP A 65 -3.11 -0.62 5.66
N ASN A 66 -1.82 -0.39 5.42
CA ASN A 66 -0.79 -0.41 6.45
C ASN A 66 0.04 0.89 6.45
N SER A 67 1.04 0.98 7.32
CA SER A 67 2.05 2.03 7.34
C SER A 67 3.35 1.50 7.95
N TRP A 68 4.49 2.03 7.46
CA TRP A 68 5.83 1.72 7.93
C TRP A 68 6.01 1.96 9.45
N ASP A 69 5.37 3.00 9.98
CA ASP A 69 5.48 3.43 11.38
C ASP A 69 4.46 2.78 12.32
N TYR A 70 3.42 2.10 11.80
CA TYR A 70 2.37 1.54 12.66
C TYR A 70 2.93 0.53 13.67
N ASN A 71 2.88 0.91 14.97
CA ASN A 71 3.36 0.11 16.09
C ASN A 71 4.82 -0.36 15.89
N ASP A 72 5.71 0.58 15.55
CA ASP A 72 7.14 0.32 15.29
C ASP A 72 7.38 -0.75 14.22
N GLY A 73 6.49 -0.83 13.22
CA GLY A 73 6.53 -1.79 12.13
C GLY A 73 5.92 -3.15 12.43
N GLN A 74 5.47 -3.40 13.66
CA GLN A 74 4.86 -4.68 14.03
C GLN A 74 3.59 -4.97 13.23
N SER A 75 2.89 -3.92 12.79
CA SER A 75 1.72 -4.05 11.91
C SER A 75 2.08 -4.67 10.55
N GLU A 76 3.15 -4.19 9.90
CA GLU A 76 3.63 -4.77 8.65
C GLU A 76 4.14 -6.20 8.83
N VAL A 77 4.86 -6.49 9.92
CA VAL A 77 5.35 -7.86 10.23
C VAL A 77 4.19 -8.85 10.35
N ARG A 78 3.13 -8.49 11.07
CA ARG A 78 1.95 -9.36 11.24
C ARG A 78 1.15 -9.51 9.95
N MET A 79 1.00 -8.42 9.19
CA MET A 79 0.39 -8.46 7.86
C MET A 79 1.18 -9.41 6.95
N GLY A 80 2.50 -9.29 6.89
CA GLY A 80 3.36 -10.18 6.10
C GLY A 80 3.20 -11.65 6.46
N LYS A 81 3.17 -11.98 7.77
CA LYS A 81 2.89 -13.35 8.23
C LYS A 81 1.53 -13.87 7.77
N ALA A 82 0.51 -13.02 7.80
CA ALA A 82 -0.85 -13.39 7.40
C ALA A 82 -0.96 -13.62 5.89
N LEU A 83 -0.21 -12.86 5.09
CA LEU A 83 -0.26 -12.92 3.63
C LEU A 83 0.49 -14.09 3.01
N LYS A 84 1.17 -14.94 3.79
CA LYS A 84 1.77 -16.19 3.30
C LYS A 84 0.73 -17.17 2.76
N HIS A 85 1.24 -18.20 2.08
CA HIS A 85 0.44 -19.35 1.61
C HIS A 85 -0.71 -18.94 0.66
N GLY A 86 -0.42 -18.06 -0.30
CA GLY A 86 -1.37 -17.67 -1.34
C GLY A 86 -2.32 -16.54 -0.96
N TYR A 87 -2.24 -15.97 0.25
CA TYR A 87 -3.08 -14.84 0.64
C TYR A 87 -2.64 -13.53 0.00
N ARG A 88 -1.33 -13.34 -0.28
CA ARG A 88 -0.82 -12.11 -0.94
C ARG A 88 -1.49 -11.84 -2.28
N GLN A 89 -1.76 -12.88 -3.07
CA GLN A 89 -2.37 -12.77 -4.39
C GLN A 89 -3.86 -12.41 -4.35
N LYS A 90 -4.49 -12.52 -3.19
CA LYS A 90 -5.92 -12.21 -3.01
C LYS A 90 -6.18 -10.74 -2.64
N VAL A 91 -5.13 -9.96 -2.37
CA VAL A 91 -5.28 -8.61 -1.81
C VAL A 91 -4.58 -7.54 -2.64
N PHE A 92 -5.12 -6.34 -2.56
CA PHE A 92 -4.49 -5.10 -2.94
C PHE A 92 -3.86 -4.49 -1.68
N LEU A 93 -2.54 -4.52 -1.62
CA LEU A 93 -1.76 -4.15 -0.44
C LEU A 93 -1.26 -2.72 -0.54
N MET A 94 -1.68 -1.88 0.39
CA MET A 94 -1.20 -0.53 0.56
C MET A 94 -0.34 -0.40 1.81
N THR A 95 0.72 0.38 1.72
CA THR A 95 1.45 0.89 2.88
C THR A 95 1.86 2.35 2.68
N LYS A 96 2.40 2.96 3.73
CA LYS A 96 2.79 4.37 3.74
C LYS A 96 4.20 4.51 4.31
N ILE A 97 4.90 5.55 3.88
CA ILE A 97 6.24 5.91 4.37
C ILE A 97 6.27 7.37 4.84
N ASP A 98 7.12 7.67 5.82
CA ASP A 98 7.30 9.03 6.38
C ASP A 98 8.44 9.79 5.71
N GLY A 99 9.32 9.08 5.00
CA GLY A 99 10.51 9.65 4.38
C GLY A 99 10.18 10.77 3.39
N ARG A 100 10.75 11.96 3.62
CA ARG A 100 10.62 13.13 2.74
C ARG A 100 11.82 13.31 1.82
N THR A 101 12.89 12.54 2.01
CA THR A 101 14.03 12.51 1.10
C THR A 101 14.12 11.15 0.41
N LYS A 102 14.81 11.14 -0.74
CA LYS A 102 15.00 9.93 -1.55
C LYS A 102 15.60 8.78 -0.75
N GLU A 103 16.63 9.06 0.01
CA GLU A 103 17.40 8.07 0.75
C GLU A 103 16.58 7.46 1.89
N ILE A 104 15.82 8.31 2.61
CA ILE A 104 14.94 7.84 3.70
C ILE A 104 13.79 7.05 3.13
N ALA A 105 13.13 7.56 2.08
CA ALA A 105 12.03 6.87 1.42
C ALA A 105 12.45 5.49 0.89
N ALA A 106 13.60 5.41 0.21
CA ALA A 106 14.12 4.15 -0.32
C ALA A 106 14.35 3.11 0.78
N ARG A 107 14.99 3.50 1.89
CA ARG A 107 15.20 2.60 3.04
C ARG A 107 13.89 2.13 3.66
N GLN A 108 12.92 3.02 3.82
CA GLN A 108 11.63 2.66 4.39
C GLN A 108 10.84 1.70 3.48
N ILE A 109 10.90 1.90 2.16
CA ILE A 109 10.29 0.99 1.18
C ILE A 109 10.89 -0.41 1.29
N GLU A 110 12.23 -0.54 1.30
CA GLU A 110 12.90 -1.84 1.44
C GLU A 110 12.52 -2.51 2.77
N THR A 111 12.52 -1.75 3.87
CA THR A 111 12.09 -2.26 5.19
C THR A 111 10.63 -2.72 5.16
N SER A 112 9.73 -1.98 4.50
CA SER A 112 8.33 -2.38 4.35
C SER A 112 8.18 -3.68 3.55
N LEU A 113 8.91 -3.83 2.44
CA LEU A 113 8.91 -5.07 1.65
C LEU A 113 9.41 -6.27 2.46
N GLU A 114 10.45 -6.07 3.28
CA GLU A 114 10.98 -7.11 4.17
C GLU A 114 9.98 -7.52 5.25
N ARG A 115 9.37 -6.54 5.95
CA ARG A 115 8.37 -6.78 7.01
C ARG A 115 7.11 -7.44 6.46
N LEU A 116 6.62 -6.95 5.31
CA LEU A 116 5.46 -7.48 4.61
C LEU A 116 5.74 -8.82 3.89
N GLN A 117 7.01 -9.24 3.80
CA GLN A 117 7.46 -10.49 3.19
C GLN A 117 6.93 -10.66 1.76
N THR A 118 6.98 -9.60 0.98
CA THR A 118 6.49 -9.53 -0.40
C THR A 118 7.50 -8.86 -1.31
N ASP A 119 7.43 -9.16 -2.59
CA ASP A 119 8.25 -8.55 -3.62
C ASP A 119 7.64 -7.25 -4.20
N HIS A 120 6.39 -6.93 -3.83
CA HIS A 120 5.72 -5.74 -4.32
C HIS A 120 4.68 -5.19 -3.35
N ILE A 121 4.45 -3.88 -3.46
CA ILE A 121 3.38 -3.11 -2.83
C ILE A 121 2.51 -2.56 -3.96
N ASP A 122 1.19 -2.72 -3.86
CA ASP A 122 0.26 -2.28 -4.91
C ASP A 122 0.05 -0.77 -4.88
N LEU A 123 0.06 -0.17 -3.69
CA LEU A 123 -0.08 1.26 -3.49
C LEU A 123 0.86 1.74 -2.38
N LEU A 124 1.75 2.69 -2.70
CA LEU A 124 2.56 3.38 -1.72
C LEU A 124 2.13 4.84 -1.61
N GLN A 125 1.96 5.32 -0.38
CA GLN A 125 1.66 6.72 -0.10
C GLN A 125 2.72 7.34 0.82
N HIS A 126 2.84 8.67 0.79
CA HIS A 126 3.49 9.41 1.87
C HIS A 126 2.51 9.60 3.01
N HIS A 127 2.93 9.22 4.22
CA HIS A 127 2.13 9.32 5.43
C HIS A 127 2.16 10.74 5.98
N GLU A 128 1.04 11.20 6.55
CA GLU A 128 0.96 12.46 7.29
C GLU A 128 1.53 13.69 6.53
N VAL A 129 1.14 13.87 5.29
CA VAL A 129 1.48 15.09 4.52
C VAL A 129 0.62 16.22 5.06
N ILE A 130 1.09 16.85 6.15
CA ILE A 130 0.34 17.85 6.93
C ILE A 130 0.97 19.24 6.94
N ARG A 131 2.24 19.38 6.49
CA ARG A 131 2.91 20.68 6.37
C ARG A 131 2.82 21.19 4.95
N PHE A 132 2.73 22.51 4.80
CA PHE A 132 2.65 23.14 3.47
C PHE A 132 3.88 22.89 2.60
N ASP A 133 5.05 22.68 3.21
CA ASP A 133 6.31 22.39 2.52
C ASP A 133 6.56 20.88 2.27
N ASP A 134 5.77 19.99 2.84
CA ASP A 134 5.94 18.53 2.64
C ASP A 134 5.91 18.14 1.15
N PRO A 135 4.99 18.64 0.30
CA PRO A 135 4.99 18.33 -1.12
C PRO A 135 6.29 18.77 -1.82
N ASP A 136 6.78 19.97 -1.49
CA ASP A 136 8.02 20.50 -2.09
C ASP A 136 9.22 19.66 -1.70
N ARG A 137 9.30 19.18 -0.48
CA ARG A 137 10.35 18.28 0.02
C ARG A 137 10.28 16.90 -0.65
N ILE A 138 9.08 16.36 -0.80
CA ILE A 138 8.84 15.05 -1.44
C ILE A 138 9.20 15.10 -2.92
N PHE A 139 8.90 16.22 -3.61
CA PHE A 139 9.12 16.38 -5.05
C PHE A 139 10.34 17.23 -5.41
N ALA A 140 11.19 17.60 -4.45
CA ALA A 140 12.41 18.37 -4.69
C ALA A 140 13.26 17.72 -5.80
N ARG A 141 13.99 18.55 -6.58
CA ARG A 141 14.94 18.08 -7.59
C ARG A 141 16.05 17.27 -6.89
N GLY A 142 16.08 15.97 -7.13
CA GLY A 142 16.90 15.00 -6.40
C GLY A 142 16.09 13.96 -5.65
N ALA A 143 14.81 14.20 -5.39
CA ALA A 143 13.85 13.15 -5.08
C ALA A 143 13.78 12.11 -6.23
N PRO A 144 13.45 10.84 -5.98
CA PRO A 144 13.66 9.72 -6.91
C PRO A 144 12.84 9.84 -8.19
N ARG A 145 13.32 10.62 -9.16
CA ARG A 145 12.80 10.68 -10.52
C ARG A 145 13.57 9.81 -11.51
N LYS A 146 14.63 9.12 -11.07
CA LYS A 146 15.29 8.17 -11.97
C LYS A 146 14.61 6.82 -11.86
N PRO A 147 14.14 6.24 -12.98
CA PRO A 147 13.93 4.82 -13.02
C PRO A 147 15.27 4.15 -12.70
N LEU A 148 15.29 3.23 -11.75
CA LEU A 148 16.35 2.25 -11.62
C LEU A 148 16.53 1.64 -13.02
N SER A 149 17.74 1.79 -13.56
CA SER A 149 18.08 1.41 -14.93
C SER A 149 17.82 -0.07 -15.14
N LYS A 150 16.89 -0.33 -16.07
CA LYS A 150 16.43 -1.59 -16.65
C LYS A 150 15.19 -2.23 -16.03
N PRO A 151 14.34 -2.87 -16.86
CA PRO A 151 12.91 -2.73 -16.74
C PRO A 151 12.32 -3.78 -15.84
N ASN A 152 12.11 -3.47 -14.59
CA ASN A 152 10.97 -4.01 -13.87
C ASN A 152 9.99 -2.87 -13.73
N ARG A 153 8.84 -3.06 -14.31
CA ARG A 153 7.78 -2.10 -14.58
C ARG A 153 7.38 -1.34 -13.32
N LEU A 154 8.02 -0.20 -13.08
CA LEU A 154 7.43 0.89 -12.32
C LEU A 154 6.33 1.47 -13.21
N GLU A 155 5.16 0.89 -13.17
CA GLU A 155 3.99 1.50 -13.79
C GLU A 155 3.60 2.68 -12.91
N ARG A 156 4.03 3.86 -13.37
CA ARG A 156 3.63 5.14 -12.79
C ARG A 156 2.15 5.33 -13.05
N PHE A 157 1.35 5.23 -12.02
CA PHE A 157 0.08 5.93 -11.96
C PHE A 157 0.27 7.28 -11.27
N ALA A 158 1.21 8.08 -11.80
CA ALA A 158 1.36 9.45 -11.38
C ALA A 158 0.40 10.32 -12.19
N THR A 159 -0.78 10.51 -11.68
CA THR A 159 -1.56 11.70 -12.01
C THR A 159 -1.17 12.81 -11.03
N PRO A 160 -1.24 14.10 -11.41
CA PRO A 160 -0.89 15.23 -10.53
C PRO A 160 -1.62 15.22 -9.18
N ASP A 161 -2.68 14.45 -9.05
CA ASP A 161 -3.59 14.40 -7.90
C ASP A 161 -3.45 13.14 -7.03
N SER A 162 -2.52 12.23 -7.32
CA SER A 162 -2.32 11.04 -6.48
C SER A 162 -0.86 10.79 -6.17
N LEU A 163 -0.52 10.87 -4.91
CA LEU A 163 0.75 10.43 -4.29
C LEU A 163 0.89 8.90 -4.23
N ALA A 164 0.30 8.19 -5.21
CA ALA A 164 0.19 6.74 -5.22
C ALA A 164 1.11 6.10 -6.25
N ILE A 165 1.95 5.16 -5.86
CA ILE A 165 2.94 4.48 -6.70
C ILE A 165 2.87 2.97 -6.43
N LYS A 166 2.75 2.15 -7.50
CA LYS A 166 2.95 0.70 -7.42
C LYS A 166 4.45 0.39 -7.44
N ILE A 167 4.96 -0.30 -6.43
CA ILE A 167 6.39 -0.61 -6.29
C ILE A 167 6.59 -2.13 -6.29
N ARG A 168 7.56 -2.61 -7.10
CA ARG A 168 8.04 -3.99 -7.07
C ARG A 168 9.53 -4.03 -6.72
N ARG A 169 9.93 -5.04 -5.96
CA ARG A 169 11.33 -5.33 -5.65
C ARG A 169 12.06 -5.80 -6.92
N CYS A 170 13.24 -5.24 -7.18
CA CYS A 170 14.16 -5.81 -8.17
C CYS A 170 14.79 -7.06 -7.55
N THR A 171 14.42 -8.25 -8.00
CA THR A 171 15.23 -9.44 -7.73
C THR A 171 16.46 -9.41 -8.64
N PHE A 172 17.62 -9.08 -8.08
CA PHE A 172 18.87 -9.43 -8.72
C PHE A 172 19.05 -10.95 -8.57
N THR A 173 18.86 -11.68 -9.65
CA THR A 173 19.47 -12.99 -9.79
C THR A 173 20.94 -12.75 -10.12
N CYS A 174 21.83 -13.15 -9.21
CA CYS A 174 23.25 -13.33 -9.49
C CYS A 174 23.46 -14.44 -10.53
#